data_f341515892e1aac191488a37dbce577e
#
_entry.id   f341515892e1aac191488a37dbce577e
#
_cell.length_a   1.000
_cell.length_b   1.000
_cell.length_c   1.000
_cell.angle_alpha   90.00
_cell.angle_beta   90.00
_cell.angle_gamma   90.00
#
_symmetry.space_group_name_H-M   'P 1'
#
loop_
_entity.id
_entity.type
_entity.pdbx_description
1 polymer ?
#
loop_
_entity_poly.entity_id
_entity_poly.type
_entity_poly.pdbx_seq_one_letter_code
_entity_poly.pdbx_strand_id
1 'polypeptide(L)'
;MARRPRFRAPSVEYADGDGGVLVLRGALSAGTRAAYGRIVNGQDLAPGASREDGWQRAFEFLFERLVVSWTIAGAEPLRSERELLGRLRFASADERAWLRERLREHCTQYFPDVHAP
;
A
#
# COMPACT_ATOMS: atom_id res chain seq x y z
N MET A 1 9.43 -3.57 -36.50
CA MET A 1 8.80 -4.55 -35.61
C MET A 1 7.95 -3.80 -34.58
N ALA A 2 6.63 -3.95 -34.65
CA ALA A 2 5.74 -3.26 -33.75
C ALA A 2 5.87 -3.82 -32.34
N ARG A 3 6.23 -3.00 -31.38
CA ARG A 3 6.18 -3.37 -29.96
C ARG A 3 4.72 -3.57 -29.57
N ARG A 4 4.44 -4.71 -28.95
CA ARG A 4 3.16 -4.85 -28.25
C ARG A 4 3.05 -3.75 -27.18
N PRO A 5 1.94 -3.00 -27.14
CA PRO A 5 1.74 -2.08 -26.04
C PRO A 5 1.78 -2.87 -24.73
N ARG A 6 2.66 -2.47 -23.82
CA ARG A 6 2.65 -3.02 -22.47
C ARG A 6 1.39 -2.55 -21.78
N PHE A 7 0.61 -3.52 -21.36
CA PHE A 7 -0.51 -3.22 -20.48
C PHE A 7 0.04 -2.73 -19.15
N ARG A 8 -0.08 -1.44 -18.92
CA ARG A 8 0.13 -0.89 -17.59
C ARG A 8 -1.22 -0.82 -16.92
N ALA A 9 -1.34 -1.48 -15.79
CA ALA A 9 -2.51 -1.29 -14.95
C ALA A 9 -2.61 0.19 -14.59
N PRO A 10 -3.81 0.79 -14.64
CA PRO A 10 -3.98 2.18 -14.27
C PRO A 10 -3.62 2.41 -12.81
N SER A 11 -2.94 3.53 -12.55
CA SER A 11 -2.75 4.01 -11.18
C SER A 11 -3.96 4.84 -10.78
N VAL A 12 -4.27 4.84 -9.49
CA VAL A 12 -5.40 5.58 -8.93
C VAL A 12 -4.89 6.60 -7.93
N GLU A 13 -5.37 7.83 -8.02
CA GLU A 13 -5.00 8.92 -7.14
C GLU A 13 -6.04 9.14 -6.06
N TYR A 14 -5.58 9.35 -4.82
CA TYR A 14 -6.42 9.70 -3.68
C TYR A 14 -5.90 11.00 -3.08
N ALA A 15 -6.75 12.03 -3.08
CA ALA A 15 -6.41 13.31 -2.50
C ALA A 15 -6.91 13.39 -1.05
N ASP A 16 -6.11 14.02 -0.18
CA ASP A 16 -6.49 14.19 1.22
C ASP A 16 -7.24 15.50 1.51
N GLY A 17 -7.36 16.38 0.51
CA GLY A 17 -8.01 17.67 0.65
C GLY A 17 -7.08 18.79 1.12
N ASP A 18 -5.88 18.48 1.57
CA ASP A 18 -4.89 19.45 2.05
C ASP A 18 -3.64 19.52 1.16
N GLY A 19 -3.79 19.15 -0.10
CA GLY A 19 -2.70 19.16 -1.07
C GLY A 19 -1.86 17.88 -1.07
N GLY A 20 -2.23 16.89 -0.27
CA GLY A 20 -1.60 15.57 -0.29
C GLY A 20 -2.24 14.67 -1.34
N VAL A 21 -1.44 13.82 -1.97
CA VAL A 21 -1.91 12.88 -3.00
C VAL A 21 -1.18 11.55 -2.82
N LEU A 22 -1.97 10.49 -2.74
CA LEU A 22 -1.48 9.12 -2.70
C LEU A 22 -1.81 8.44 -4.03
N VAL A 23 -0.81 7.89 -4.70
CA VAL A 23 -1.01 7.17 -5.97
C VAL A 23 -0.78 5.69 -5.73
N LEU A 24 -1.80 4.88 -6.01
CA LEU A 24 -1.76 3.44 -5.81
C LEU A 24 -1.84 2.68 -7.14
N ARG A 25 -1.14 1.55 -7.21
CA ARG A 25 -1.19 0.66 -8.37
C ARG A 25 -2.55 0.00 -8.48
N GLY A 26 -3.08 -0.08 -9.68
CA GLY A 26 -4.36 -0.77 -9.96
C GLY A 26 -4.23 -2.27 -10.16
N ALA A 27 -3.04 -2.85 -9.98
CA ALA A 27 -2.82 -4.29 -10.15
C ALA A 27 -1.80 -4.83 -9.15
N LEU A 28 -2.03 -6.07 -8.75
CA LEU A 28 -1.10 -6.88 -7.97
C LEU A 28 -0.90 -8.22 -8.66
N SER A 29 0.34 -8.71 -8.68
CA SER A 29 0.62 -10.03 -9.24
C SER A 29 0.02 -11.13 -8.35
N ALA A 30 -0.23 -12.30 -8.95
CA ALA A 30 -0.71 -13.46 -8.21
C ALA A 30 0.27 -13.86 -7.08
N GLY A 31 1.57 -13.76 -7.33
CA GLY A 31 2.59 -14.03 -6.33
C GLY A 31 2.54 -13.07 -5.14
N THR A 32 2.32 -11.79 -5.42
CA THR A 32 2.16 -10.77 -4.36
C THR A 32 0.91 -11.02 -3.53
N ARG A 33 -0.22 -11.37 -4.16
CA ARG A 33 -1.45 -11.70 -3.46
C ARG A 33 -1.28 -12.93 -2.55
N ALA A 34 -0.60 -13.95 -3.05
CA ALA A 34 -0.30 -15.15 -2.26
C ALA A 34 0.59 -14.84 -1.05
N ALA A 35 1.61 -14.02 -1.25
CA ALA A 35 2.49 -13.57 -0.17
C ALA A 35 1.73 -12.78 0.89
N TYR A 36 0.83 -11.92 0.47
CA TYR A 36 -0.04 -11.18 1.40
C TYR A 36 -0.91 -12.13 2.23
N GLY A 37 -1.50 -13.13 1.58
CA GLY A 37 -2.32 -14.13 2.26
C GLY A 37 -1.57 -14.85 3.38
N ARG A 38 -0.29 -15.20 3.15
CA ARG A 38 0.56 -15.79 4.17
C ARG A 38 0.80 -14.86 5.36
N ILE A 39 1.01 -13.59 5.09
CA ILE A 39 1.22 -12.57 6.13
C ILE A 39 -0.04 -12.40 6.98
N VAL A 40 -1.20 -12.27 6.34
CA VAL A 40 -2.49 -12.13 7.03
C VAL A 40 -2.80 -13.34 7.89
N ASN A 41 -2.44 -14.54 7.42
CA ASN A 41 -2.64 -15.78 8.18
C ASN A 41 -1.60 -16.00 9.28
N GLY A 42 -0.65 -15.09 9.44
CA GLY A 42 0.35 -15.15 10.50
C GLY A 42 1.41 -16.22 10.34
N GLN A 43 1.58 -16.78 9.14
CA GLN A 43 2.51 -17.90 8.91
C GLN A 43 3.98 -17.52 9.15
N ASP A 44 4.33 -16.27 8.93
CA ASP A 44 5.71 -15.78 9.09
C ASP A 44 5.91 -14.96 10.36
N LEU A 45 4.97 -14.96 11.28
CA LEU A 45 5.11 -14.23 12.53
C LEU A 45 6.00 -14.98 13.52
N ALA A 46 6.83 -14.22 14.24
CA ALA A 46 7.64 -14.77 15.31
C ALA A 46 6.75 -15.31 16.44
N PRO A 47 7.21 -16.35 17.16
CA PRO A 47 6.49 -16.83 18.35
C PRO A 47 6.25 -15.68 19.34
N GLY A 48 5.03 -15.55 19.83
CA GLY A 48 4.65 -14.49 20.76
C GLY A 48 4.26 -13.18 20.11
N ALA A 49 4.28 -13.07 18.77
CA ALA A 49 3.81 -11.88 18.07
C ALA A 49 2.30 -11.71 18.26
N SER A 50 1.87 -10.47 18.49
CA SER A 50 0.46 -10.14 18.67
C SER A 50 -0.29 -10.06 17.34
N ARG A 51 -1.63 -10.04 17.43
CA ARG A 51 -2.48 -9.77 16.25
C ARG A 51 -2.18 -8.40 15.66
N GLU A 52 -1.88 -7.43 16.50
CA GLU A 52 -1.50 -6.08 16.07
C GLU A 52 -0.22 -6.08 15.25
N ASP A 53 0.78 -6.85 15.65
CA ASP A 53 2.03 -6.99 14.90
C ASP A 53 1.77 -7.56 13.51
N GLY A 54 0.88 -8.54 13.42
CA GLY A 54 0.47 -9.12 12.15
C GLY A 54 -0.24 -8.11 11.25
N TRP A 55 -1.12 -7.30 11.82
CA TRP A 55 -1.83 -6.26 11.07
C TRP A 55 -0.89 -5.14 10.59
N GLN A 56 0.02 -4.73 11.44
CA GLN A 56 1.01 -3.72 11.07
C GLN A 56 1.89 -4.22 9.93
N ARG A 57 2.31 -5.46 9.99
CA ARG A 57 3.12 -6.08 8.94
C ARG A 57 2.35 -6.19 7.62
N ALA A 58 1.08 -6.59 7.69
CA ALA A 58 0.20 -6.68 6.53
C ALA A 58 0.01 -5.29 5.89
N PHE A 59 -0.22 -4.26 6.70
CA PHE A 59 -0.36 -2.89 6.23
C PHE A 59 0.92 -2.41 5.53
N GLU A 60 2.08 -2.61 6.14
CA GLU A 60 3.36 -2.19 5.56
C GLU A 60 3.64 -2.93 4.25
N PHE A 61 3.30 -4.20 4.17
CA PHE A 61 3.44 -4.98 2.94
C PHE A 61 2.59 -4.40 1.81
N LEU A 62 1.32 -4.10 2.07
CA LEU A 62 0.45 -3.49 1.06
C LEU A 62 0.92 -2.10 0.66
N PHE A 63 1.33 -1.30 1.62
CA PHE A 63 1.87 0.03 1.37
C PHE A 63 3.06 -0.05 0.41
N GLU A 64 4.01 -0.92 0.72
CA GLU A 64 5.21 -1.10 -0.09
C GLU A 64 4.89 -1.56 -1.52
N ARG A 65 3.92 -2.46 -1.68
CA ARG A 65 3.58 -3.04 -2.97
C ARG A 65 2.64 -2.19 -3.82
N LEU A 66 1.81 -1.37 -3.21
CA LEU A 66 0.79 -0.60 -3.91
C LEU A 66 1.18 0.86 -4.14
N VAL A 67 1.91 1.48 -3.24
CA VAL A 67 2.20 2.91 -3.36
C VAL A 67 3.21 3.18 -4.46
N VAL A 68 2.79 3.98 -5.44
CA VAL A 68 3.65 4.49 -6.51
C VAL A 68 4.32 5.78 -6.08
N SER A 69 3.54 6.68 -5.48
CA SER A 69 4.04 7.95 -4.96
C SER A 69 3.14 8.46 -3.85
N TRP A 70 3.73 9.24 -2.96
CA TRP A 70 3.01 9.90 -1.88
C TRP A 70 3.51 11.34 -1.77
N THR A 71 2.60 12.27 -2.01
CA THR A 71 2.86 13.70 -1.86
C THR A 71 2.19 14.15 -0.58
N ILE A 72 2.97 14.75 0.30
CA ILE A 72 2.45 15.37 1.52
C ILE A 72 2.45 16.86 1.27
N ALA A 73 1.41 17.56 1.73
CA ALA A 73 1.13 18.94 1.41
C ALA A 73 2.39 19.83 1.28
N GLY A 74 2.58 20.42 0.11
CA GLY A 74 3.67 21.35 -0.18
C GLY A 74 5.06 20.74 -0.37
N ALA A 75 5.20 19.42 -0.22
CA ALA A 75 6.49 18.75 -0.38
C ALA A 75 6.63 18.09 -1.75
N GLU A 76 7.86 17.72 -2.10
CA GLU A 76 8.12 16.91 -3.29
C GLU A 76 7.52 15.52 -3.14
N PRO A 77 7.00 14.91 -4.22
CA PRO A 77 6.49 13.55 -4.16
C PRO A 77 7.56 12.53 -3.76
N LEU A 78 7.23 11.67 -2.80
CA LEU A 78 8.07 10.53 -2.44
C LEU A 78 7.77 9.38 -3.38
N ARG A 79 8.78 8.78 -4.00
CA ARG A 79 8.61 7.76 -5.03
C ARG A 79 9.45 6.51 -4.82
N SER A 80 10.60 6.63 -4.17
CA SER A 80 11.43 5.46 -3.92
C SER A 80 10.89 4.69 -2.72
N GLU A 81 11.06 3.37 -2.75
CA GLU A 81 10.69 2.49 -1.65
C GLU A 81 11.29 2.96 -0.33
N ARG A 82 12.57 3.34 -0.35
CA ARG A 82 13.28 3.81 0.83
C ARG A 82 12.67 5.08 1.41
N GLU A 83 12.34 6.05 0.57
CA GLU A 83 11.72 7.31 0.99
C GLU A 83 10.31 7.07 1.55
N LEU A 84 9.52 6.25 0.85
CA LEU A 84 8.16 5.94 1.24
C LEU A 84 8.10 5.23 2.59
N LEU A 85 8.88 4.18 2.77
CA LEU A 85 8.93 3.45 4.04
C LEU A 85 9.51 4.30 5.16
N GLY A 86 10.54 5.09 4.86
CA GLY A 86 11.13 6.01 5.83
C GLY A 86 10.11 7.01 6.35
N ARG A 87 9.32 7.62 5.45
CA ARG A 87 8.30 8.58 5.85
C ARG A 87 7.13 7.92 6.58
N LEU A 88 6.77 6.69 6.19
CA LEU A 88 5.71 5.94 6.87
C LEU A 88 6.05 5.72 8.35
N ARG A 89 7.29 5.46 8.67
CA ARG A 89 7.75 5.27 10.06
C ARG A 89 7.53 6.50 10.93
N PHE A 90 7.55 7.68 10.32
CA PHE A 90 7.33 8.95 11.00
C PHE A 90 5.91 9.49 10.83
N ALA A 91 5.03 8.70 10.23
CA ALA A 91 3.65 9.12 10.01
C ALA A 91 2.91 9.30 11.34
N SER A 92 2.10 10.35 11.41
CA SER A 92 1.23 10.58 12.54
C SER A 92 0.11 9.53 12.59
N ALA A 93 -0.59 9.44 13.72
CA ALA A 93 -1.73 8.55 13.85
C ALA A 93 -2.82 8.88 12.82
N ASP A 94 -3.07 10.15 12.56
CA ASP A 94 -4.06 10.60 11.58
C ASP A 94 -3.63 10.25 10.16
N GLU A 95 -2.36 10.43 9.82
CA GLU A 95 -1.82 10.03 8.52
C GLU A 95 -1.94 8.53 8.31
N ARG A 96 -1.60 7.74 9.32
CA ARG A 96 -1.72 6.28 9.27
C ARG A 96 -3.16 5.82 9.10
N ALA A 97 -4.10 6.45 9.81
CA ALA A 97 -5.52 6.14 9.69
C ALA A 97 -6.03 6.45 8.29
N TRP A 98 -5.65 7.59 7.72
CA TRP A 98 -6.01 7.96 6.36
C TRP A 98 -5.46 6.97 5.34
N LEU A 99 -4.18 6.59 5.46
CA LEU A 99 -3.55 5.61 4.57
C LEU A 99 -4.25 4.25 4.63
N ARG A 100 -4.57 3.77 5.83
CA ARG A 100 -5.30 2.50 6.01
C ARG A 100 -6.65 2.53 5.31
N GLU A 101 -7.37 3.62 5.48
CA GLU A 101 -8.68 3.79 4.86
C GLU A 101 -8.59 3.79 3.33
N ARG A 102 -7.59 4.48 2.79
CA ARG A 102 -7.38 4.51 1.34
C ARG A 102 -6.99 3.13 0.80
N LEU A 103 -6.13 2.41 1.50
CA LEU A 103 -5.76 1.05 1.12
C LEU A 103 -6.95 0.09 1.16
N ARG A 104 -7.80 0.16 2.18
CA ARG A 104 -9.02 -0.65 2.27
C ARG A 104 -9.95 -0.38 1.09
N GLU A 105 -10.23 0.88 0.84
CA GLU A 105 -11.10 1.31 -0.24
C GLU A 105 -10.58 0.83 -1.59
N HIS A 106 -9.29 1.02 -1.81
CA HIS A 106 -8.61 0.62 -3.04
C HIS A 106 -8.66 -0.90 -3.23
N CYS A 107 -8.32 -1.68 -2.22
CA CYS A 107 -8.34 -3.14 -2.30
C CYS A 107 -9.77 -3.66 -2.52
N THR A 108 -10.76 -3.10 -1.84
CA THR A 108 -12.16 -3.49 -2.02
C THR A 108 -12.60 -3.30 -3.46
N GLN A 109 -12.15 -2.22 -4.09
CA GLN A 109 -12.53 -1.89 -5.47
C GLN A 109 -11.77 -2.72 -6.52
N TYR A 110 -10.47 -2.88 -6.34
CA TYR A 110 -9.59 -3.47 -7.37
C TYR A 110 -9.14 -4.88 -7.06
N PHE A 111 -9.11 -5.27 -5.80
CA PHE A 111 -8.63 -6.57 -5.34
C PHE A 111 -9.55 -7.15 -4.27
N PRO A 112 -10.80 -7.57 -4.64
CA PRO A 112 -11.78 -7.99 -3.63
C PRO A 112 -11.35 -9.19 -2.79
N ASP A 113 -10.38 -9.98 -3.27
CA ASP A 113 -9.80 -11.11 -2.56
C ASP A 113 -8.72 -10.70 -1.55
N VAL A 114 -8.30 -9.43 -1.57
CA VAL A 114 -7.30 -8.89 -0.66
C VAL A 114 -7.99 -8.05 0.42
N HIS A 115 -8.00 -8.54 1.64
CA HIS A 115 -8.62 -7.85 2.77
C HIS A 115 -7.56 -7.01 3.49
N ALA A 116 -7.52 -5.70 3.20
CA ALA A 116 -6.62 -4.77 3.87
C ALA A 116 -7.03 -4.56 5.33
N PRO A 117 -6.05 -4.45 6.26
CA PRO A 117 -6.33 -4.25 7.68
C PRO A 117 -7.02 -2.94 7.98
#